data_4d29a3d38f728f033875545beff3ff00
#
_entry.id   4d29a3d38f728f033875545beff3ff00
#
_cell.length_a   1.000
_cell.length_b   1.000
_cell.length_c   1.000
_cell.angle_alpha   90.00
_cell.angle_beta   90.00
_cell.angle_gamma   90.00
#
_symmetry.space_group_name_H-M   'P 1'
#
loop_
_entity.id
_entity.type
_entity.pdbx_description
1 polymer ?
#
loop_
_entity_poly.entity_id
_entity_poly.type
_entity_poly.pdbx_seq_one_letter_code
_entity_poly.pdbx_strand_id
1 'polypeptide(L)'
;AGIICNAGFELASESLQLGKKILVKPLHAQMEQTSNAAALQLLGHGKMMHSIDIKIIEQWLYESKAMQVIYPNTARYLVQWIKNGMPPIDSSWSRQIWSDVKVIPVD
;
A
#
# COMPACT_ATOMS: atom_id res chain seq x y z
N ALA A 1 1.20 -11.01 -12.50
CA ALA A 1 0.16 -10.04 -12.81
C ALA A 1 0.33 -8.76 -11.99
N GLY A 2 -0.13 -7.65 -12.54
CA GLY A 2 -0.01 -6.35 -11.91
C GLY A 2 -1.20 -5.46 -12.24
N ILE A 3 -1.22 -4.27 -11.67
CA ILE A 3 -2.28 -3.30 -11.87
C ILE A 3 -1.68 -1.93 -12.25
N ILE A 4 -2.30 -1.28 -13.20
CA ILE A 4 -2.02 0.12 -13.54
C ILE A 4 -3.25 0.92 -13.11
N CYS A 5 -3.06 1.89 -12.24
CA CYS A 5 -4.18 2.64 -11.67
C CYS A 5 -3.78 4.06 -11.29
N ASN A 6 -4.77 4.86 -10.92
CA ASN A 6 -4.52 6.12 -10.24
C ASN A 6 -3.96 5.84 -8.83
N ALA A 7 -3.32 6.83 -8.23
CA ALA A 7 -2.68 6.68 -6.92
C ALA A 7 -3.68 6.87 -5.76
N GLY A 8 -4.88 6.29 -5.88
CA GLY A 8 -5.85 6.24 -4.80
C GLY A 8 -5.42 5.27 -3.71
N PHE A 9 -5.72 5.58 -2.47
CA PHE A 9 -5.26 4.82 -1.31
C PHE A 9 -5.84 3.40 -1.26
N GLU A 10 -7.13 3.25 -1.51
CA GLU A 10 -7.83 1.96 -1.34
C GLU A 10 -7.31 0.90 -2.32
N LEU A 11 -7.33 1.21 -3.60
CA LEU A 11 -6.91 0.25 -4.63
C LEU A 11 -5.43 -0.12 -4.52
N ALA A 12 -4.58 0.85 -4.18
CA ALA A 12 -3.16 0.58 -3.96
C ALA A 12 -2.96 -0.36 -2.76
N SER A 13 -3.65 -0.12 -1.66
CA SER A 13 -3.58 -0.95 -0.45
C SER A 13 -4.04 -2.39 -0.70
N GLU A 14 -5.16 -2.56 -1.39
CA GLU A 14 -5.68 -3.88 -1.75
C GLU A 14 -4.70 -4.63 -2.67
N SER A 15 -4.13 -3.93 -3.64
CA SER A 15 -3.16 -4.50 -4.56
C SER A 15 -1.90 -4.98 -3.85
N LEU A 16 -1.41 -4.21 -2.87
CA LEU A 16 -0.28 -4.60 -2.04
C LEU A 16 -0.60 -5.83 -1.21
N GLN A 17 -1.80 -5.90 -0.61
CA GLN A 17 -2.22 -7.05 0.17
C GLN A 17 -2.28 -8.33 -0.69
N LEU A 18 -2.67 -8.20 -1.95
CA LEU A 18 -2.73 -9.30 -2.90
C LEU A 18 -1.38 -9.62 -3.56
N GLY A 19 -0.32 -8.90 -3.20
CA GLY A 19 1.02 -9.13 -3.75
C GLY A 19 1.14 -8.81 -5.24
N LYS A 20 0.41 -7.82 -5.72
CA LYS A 20 0.43 -7.43 -7.13
C LYS A 20 1.44 -6.32 -7.39
N LYS A 21 2.08 -6.33 -8.56
CA LYS A 21 2.86 -5.18 -9.01
C LYS A 21 1.94 -3.99 -9.23
N ILE A 22 2.42 -2.81 -8.86
CA ILE A 22 1.63 -1.59 -8.97
C ILE A 22 2.40 -0.55 -9.80
N LEU A 23 1.74 -0.02 -10.80
CA LEU A 23 2.18 1.17 -11.52
C LEU A 23 1.10 2.22 -11.38
N VAL A 24 1.42 3.34 -10.75
CA VAL A 24 0.45 4.39 -10.48
C VAL A 24 0.71 5.61 -11.35
N LYS A 25 -0.39 6.20 -11.80
CA LYS A 25 -0.39 7.50 -12.46
C LYS A 25 -1.30 8.43 -11.64
N PRO A 26 -0.73 9.35 -10.84
CA PRO A 26 -1.56 10.27 -10.06
C PRO A 26 -2.39 11.16 -10.98
N LEU A 27 -3.61 11.49 -10.56
CA LEU A 27 -4.45 12.44 -11.25
C LEU A 27 -3.81 13.83 -11.21
N HIS A 28 -3.99 14.58 -12.31
CA HIS A 28 -3.46 15.93 -12.41
C HIS A 28 -4.02 16.83 -11.30
N ALA A 29 -3.14 17.64 -10.71
CA ALA A 29 -3.49 18.61 -9.66
C ALA A 29 -4.11 18.00 -8.38
N GLN A 30 -3.94 16.71 -8.15
CA GLN A 30 -4.34 16.07 -6.88
C GLN A 30 -3.11 15.78 -6.03
N MET A 31 -2.87 16.64 -5.04
CA MET A 31 -1.70 16.55 -4.17
C MET A 31 -1.67 15.23 -3.38
N GLU A 32 -2.82 14.76 -2.92
CA GLU A 32 -2.93 13.48 -2.21
C GLU A 32 -2.42 12.32 -3.07
N GLN A 33 -2.86 12.25 -4.32
CA GLN A 33 -2.43 11.17 -5.21
C GLN A 33 -0.96 11.28 -5.57
N THR A 34 -0.44 12.49 -5.75
CA THR A 34 0.99 12.70 -5.98
C THR A 34 1.82 12.24 -4.79
N SER A 35 1.38 12.54 -3.57
CA SER A 35 2.03 12.09 -2.34
C SER A 35 1.99 10.57 -2.20
N ASN A 36 0.84 9.95 -2.47
CA ASN A 36 0.68 8.50 -2.42
C ASN A 36 1.61 7.79 -3.42
N ALA A 37 1.68 8.31 -4.65
CA ALA A 37 2.55 7.76 -5.68
C ALA A 37 4.03 7.86 -5.29
N ALA A 38 4.45 9.00 -4.76
CA ALA A 38 5.81 9.20 -4.29
C ALA A 38 6.16 8.25 -3.14
N ALA A 39 5.24 8.06 -2.20
CA ALA A 39 5.42 7.14 -1.08
C ALA A 39 5.57 5.69 -1.55
N LEU A 40 4.72 5.24 -2.47
CA LEU A 40 4.80 3.90 -3.04
C LEU A 40 6.16 3.64 -3.70
N GLN A 41 6.65 4.62 -4.47
CA GLN A 41 7.93 4.50 -5.15
C GLN A 41 9.10 4.53 -4.17
N LEU A 42 9.08 5.43 -3.20
CA LEU A 42 10.12 5.55 -2.18
C LEU A 42 10.26 4.28 -1.35
N LEU A 43 9.15 3.65 -1.00
CA LEU A 43 9.14 2.40 -0.23
C LEU A 43 9.45 1.16 -1.07
N GLY A 44 9.57 1.31 -2.39
CA GLY A 44 9.79 0.17 -3.29
C GLY A 44 8.56 -0.72 -3.47
N HIS A 45 7.39 -0.23 -3.14
CA HIS A 45 6.13 -0.99 -3.22
C HIS A 45 5.40 -0.80 -4.55
N GLY A 46 5.81 0.16 -5.34
CA GLY A 46 5.22 0.43 -6.64
C GLY A 46 6.09 1.37 -7.46
N LYS A 47 5.68 1.63 -8.68
CA LYS A 47 6.34 2.56 -9.58
C LYS A 47 5.35 3.65 -10.01
N MET A 48 5.84 4.83 -10.28
CA MET A 48 5.04 5.99 -10.68
C MET A 48 5.37 6.40 -12.11
N MET A 49 4.34 6.82 -12.85
CA MET A 49 4.49 7.56 -14.11
C MET A 49 3.64 8.84 -14.05
N HIS A 50 4.14 9.91 -14.64
CA HIS A 50 3.43 11.19 -14.67
C HIS A 50 2.42 11.28 -15.81
N SER A 51 2.70 10.61 -16.91
CA SER A 51 1.83 10.48 -18.08
C SER A 51 1.87 9.05 -18.59
N ILE A 52 0.89 8.65 -19.38
CA ILE A 52 0.88 7.33 -19.99
C ILE A 52 2.09 7.20 -20.92
N ASP A 53 3.00 6.31 -20.57
CA ASP A 53 4.26 6.13 -21.27
C ASP A 53 4.52 4.63 -21.48
N ILE A 54 4.52 4.21 -22.72
CA ILE A 54 4.69 2.79 -23.09
C ILE A 54 6.04 2.26 -22.61
N LYS A 55 7.10 3.06 -22.68
CA LYS A 55 8.43 2.63 -22.24
C LYS A 55 8.46 2.35 -20.72
N ILE A 56 7.82 3.18 -19.94
CA ILE A 56 7.72 3.00 -18.49
C ILE A 56 6.88 1.75 -18.20
N ILE A 57 5.80 1.54 -18.92
CA ILE A 57 4.93 0.37 -18.75
C ILE A 57 5.70 -0.92 -19.07
N GLU A 58 6.41 -0.95 -20.19
CA GLU A 58 7.24 -2.12 -20.57
C GLU A 58 8.31 -2.40 -19.52
N GLN A 59 9.03 -1.38 -19.09
CA GLN A 59 10.05 -1.53 -18.06
C GLN A 59 9.46 -2.07 -16.77
N TRP A 60 8.33 -1.54 -16.35
CA TRP A 60 7.64 -2.01 -15.15
C TRP A 60 7.17 -3.46 -15.28
N LEU A 61 6.65 -3.86 -16.44
CA LEU A 61 6.20 -5.23 -16.67
C LEU A 61 7.32 -6.26 -16.51
N TYR A 62 8.50 -5.96 -17.00
CA TYR A 62 9.61 -6.91 -17.06
C TYR A 62 10.60 -6.80 -15.91
N GLU A 63 10.82 -5.62 -15.37
CA GLU A 63 11.87 -5.35 -14.40
C GLU A 63 11.35 -5.22 -12.96
N SER A 64 10.10 -4.77 -12.78
CA SER A 64 9.56 -4.54 -11.45
C SER A 64 9.17 -5.84 -10.75
N LYS A 65 9.48 -5.91 -9.47
CA LYS A 65 9.07 -7.01 -8.59
C LYS A 65 7.85 -6.59 -7.78
N ALA A 66 7.01 -7.57 -7.47
CA ALA A 66 5.87 -7.36 -6.59
C ALA A 66 6.30 -7.43 -5.13
N MET A 67 5.68 -6.62 -4.30
CA MET A 67 5.78 -6.71 -2.85
C MET A 67 4.39 -6.99 -2.29
N GLN A 68 4.32 -7.86 -1.30
CA GLN A 68 3.07 -8.11 -0.58
C GLN A 68 3.15 -7.48 0.81
N VAL A 69 2.16 -6.65 1.12
CA VAL A 69 2.01 -6.07 2.45
C VAL A 69 0.88 -6.81 3.16
N ILE A 70 1.21 -7.48 4.24
CA ILE A 70 0.22 -8.16 5.09
C ILE A 70 -0.13 -7.19 6.21
N TYR A 71 -1.34 -6.63 6.13
CA TYR A 71 -1.84 -5.69 7.12
C TYR A 71 -2.27 -6.41 8.40
N PRO A 72 -2.24 -5.74 9.56
CA PRO A 72 -2.71 -6.34 10.80
C PRO A 72 -4.22 -6.60 10.74
N ASN A 73 -4.67 -7.59 11.47
CA ASN A 73 -6.10 -7.84 11.64
C ASN A 73 -6.68 -6.84 12.66
N THR A 74 -6.98 -5.64 12.20
CA THR A 74 -7.50 -4.56 13.05
C THR A 74 -8.84 -4.93 13.71
N ALA A 75 -9.69 -5.70 13.04
CA ALA A 75 -10.95 -6.16 13.59
C ALA A 75 -10.74 -7.01 14.85
N ARG A 76 -9.73 -7.89 14.85
CA ARG A 76 -9.38 -8.70 16.02
C ARG A 76 -8.94 -7.84 17.19
N TYR A 77 -8.08 -6.85 16.96
CA TYR A 77 -7.64 -5.93 18.00
C TYR A 77 -8.79 -5.10 18.56
N LEU A 78 -9.70 -4.68 17.69
CA LEU A 78 -10.87 -3.90 18.08
C LEU A 78 -11.83 -4.74 18.97
N VAL A 79 -12.11 -5.97 18.57
CA VAL A 79 -12.94 -6.90 19.36
C VAL A 79 -12.31 -7.14 20.73
N GLN A 80 -11.02 -7.36 20.80
CA GLN A 80 -10.30 -7.55 22.05
C GLN A 80 -10.39 -6.32 22.96
N TRP A 81 -10.25 -5.13 22.40
CA TRP A 81 -10.40 -3.88 23.12
C TRP A 81 -11.80 -3.71 23.71
N ILE A 82 -12.84 -4.03 22.92
CA ILE A 82 -14.23 -3.99 23.40
C ILE A 82 -14.43 -4.99 24.56
N LYS A 83 -13.95 -6.23 24.43
CA LYS A 83 -14.03 -7.26 25.48
C LYS A 83 -13.32 -6.86 26.76
N ASN A 84 -12.26 -6.08 26.66
CA ASN A 84 -11.50 -5.59 27.81
C ASN A 84 -12.12 -4.35 28.47
N GLY A 85 -13.33 -3.96 28.09
CA GLY A 85 -14.06 -2.82 28.68
C GLY A 85 -13.72 -1.47 28.07
N MET A 86 -13.18 -1.43 26.88
CA MET A 86 -12.83 -0.21 26.15
C MET A 86 -11.93 0.74 26.95
N PRO A 87 -10.75 0.30 27.42
CA PRO A 87 -9.84 1.16 28.17
C PRO A 87 -9.36 2.32 27.31
N PRO A 88 -8.84 3.42 27.92
CA PRO A 88 -8.30 4.54 27.15
C PRO A 88 -7.24 4.07 26.16
N ILE A 89 -7.34 4.58 24.92
CA ILE A 89 -6.39 4.28 23.84
C ILE A 89 -5.25 5.27 23.89
N ASP A 90 -4.03 4.76 23.82
CA ASP A 90 -2.82 5.56 23.68
C ASP A 90 -2.00 5.14 22.44
N SER A 91 -0.87 5.81 22.24
CA SER A 91 0.00 5.53 21.09
C SER A 91 0.63 4.12 21.13
N SER A 92 0.73 3.49 22.30
CA SER A 92 1.28 2.13 22.44
C SER A 92 0.35 1.09 21.83
N TRP A 93 -0.96 1.27 21.95
CA TRP A 93 -1.96 0.39 21.34
C TRP A 93 -1.86 0.40 19.81
N SER A 94 -1.77 1.59 19.22
CA SER A 94 -1.58 1.73 17.78
C SER A 94 -0.26 1.10 17.30
N ARG A 95 0.84 1.34 18.01
CA ARG A 95 2.14 0.74 17.69
C ARG A 95 2.11 -0.77 17.75
N GLN A 96 1.41 -1.34 18.72
CA GLN A 96 1.26 -2.79 18.84
C GLN A 96 0.54 -3.38 17.62
N ILE A 97 -0.53 -2.76 17.16
CA ILE A 97 -1.26 -3.19 15.96
C ILE A 97 -0.35 -3.14 14.73
N TRP A 98 0.32 -2.01 14.51
CA TRP A 98 1.17 -1.81 13.34
C TRP A 98 2.45 -2.65 13.37
N SER A 99 2.86 -3.17 14.53
CA SER A 99 4.00 -4.09 14.62
C SER A 99 3.73 -5.43 13.92
N ASP A 100 2.47 -5.78 13.68
CA ASP A 100 2.08 -7.02 12.98
C ASP A 100 2.12 -6.89 11.45
N VAL A 101 2.42 -5.70 10.91
CA VAL A 101 2.57 -5.51 9.46
C VAL A 101 3.80 -6.27 8.98
N LYS A 102 3.62 -7.04 7.90
CA LYS A 102 4.71 -7.77 7.23
C LYS A 102 4.81 -7.32 5.78
N VAL A 103 6.03 -7.16 5.30
CA VAL A 103 6.33 -6.85 3.89
C VAL A 103 7.16 -8.00 3.33
N ILE A 104 6.65 -8.65 2.29
CA ILE A 104 7.24 -9.87 1.73
C ILE A 104 7.44 -9.66 0.23
N PRO A 105 8.66 -9.90 -0.32
CA PRO A 105 8.83 -9.92 -1.76
C PRO A 105 8.08 -11.10 -2.39
N VAL A 106 7.49 -10.86 -3.54
CA VAL A 106 6.74 -11.87 -4.30
C VAL A 106 7.54 -12.21 -5.56
N ASP A 107 7.84 -13.47 -5.72
CA ASP A 107 8.58 -13.99 -6.88
C ASP A 107 7.70 -14.13 -8.12
#